data_73e8ef55437c00e23ea12d2639d808f6
#
_entry.id   73e8ef55437c00e23ea12d2639d808f6
#
_cell.length_a   1.000
_cell.length_b   1.000
_cell.length_c   1.000
_cell.angle_alpha   90.00
_cell.angle_beta   90.00
_cell.angle_gamma   90.00
#
_symmetry.space_group_name_H-M   'P 1'
#
loop_
_entity.id
_entity.type
_entity.pdbx_description
1 polymer ?
#
loop_
_entity_poly.entity_id
_entity_poly.type
_entity_poly.pdbx_seq_one_letter_code
_entity_poly.pdbx_strand_id
1 'polypeptide(L)'
;MDDRIAVHGRGDCGLDDEFVCFDIETTGLKVDREAITEIGAVVLKNGEICERFQTFVNPNRRLTPEIIGLTGITDEMLKDAPQLKDALTDFLKFVNGRPLAAHNAEFDIGFIRAGCKKVGLDFNPTYV
;
A
#
# COMPACT_ATOMS: atom_id res chain seq x y z
N MET A 1 12.05 -0.87 3.65
CA MET A 1 10.60 -0.77 3.55
C MET A 1 9.89 -0.76 4.88
N ASP A 2 10.19 -1.69 5.72
CA ASP A 2 9.46 -1.82 6.97
C ASP A 2 9.60 -0.64 7.92
N ASP A 3 10.71 0.09 7.82
CA ASP A 3 10.93 1.25 8.68
C ASP A 3 9.91 2.35 8.48
N ARG A 4 9.21 2.34 7.34
CA ARG A 4 8.18 3.34 7.05
C ARG A 4 6.83 2.97 7.61
N ILE A 5 6.66 1.72 8.00
CA ILE A 5 5.38 1.23 8.48
C ILE A 5 5.38 1.30 10.00
N ALA A 6 4.49 2.12 10.53
CA ALA A 6 4.32 2.24 11.96
C ALA A 6 2.95 1.71 12.36
N VAL A 7 2.91 1.03 13.47
CA VAL A 7 1.64 0.54 14.01
C VAL A 7 1.01 1.65 14.82
N HIS A 8 -0.14 2.11 14.38
CA HIS A 8 -0.85 3.19 15.04
C HIS A 8 -2.16 2.70 15.59
N GLY A 9 -2.46 3.15 16.77
CA GLY A 9 -3.74 3.14 17.42
C GLY A 9 -4.56 1.91 17.22
N ARG A 10 -3.98 0.84 17.19
CA ARG A 10 -4.63 -0.26 17.06
C ARG A 10 -5.76 -0.34 17.88
N GLY A 11 -5.99 0.54 18.61
CA GLY A 11 -7.14 0.78 19.43
C GLY A 11 -7.92 -0.44 19.85
N ASP A 12 -8.84 -0.79 19.04
CA ASP A 12 -9.75 -1.89 19.36
C ASP A 12 -9.20 -3.27 19.14
N CYS A 13 -8.04 -3.40 18.51
CA CYS A 13 -7.45 -4.71 18.26
C CYS A 13 -6.90 -5.29 19.54
N GLY A 14 -7.24 -6.51 19.82
CA GLY A 14 -6.62 -7.26 20.89
C GLY A 14 -5.24 -7.76 20.47
N LEU A 15 -4.46 -8.21 21.42
CA LEU A 15 -3.14 -8.76 21.14
C LEU A 15 -3.23 -10.05 20.31
N ASP A 16 -4.37 -10.72 20.36
CA ASP A 16 -4.57 -11.94 19.60
C ASP A 16 -5.03 -11.69 18.17
N ASP A 17 -5.34 -10.44 17.83
CA ASP A 17 -5.84 -10.13 16.51
C ASP A 17 -4.72 -10.14 15.50
N GLU A 18 -5.07 -10.55 14.29
CA GLU A 18 -4.19 -10.57 13.16
C GLU A 18 -4.66 -9.53 12.17
N PHE A 19 -3.78 -8.63 11.76
CA PHE A 19 -4.14 -7.59 10.80
C PHE A 19 -2.96 -7.22 9.92
N VAL A 20 -3.26 -6.49 8.84
CA VAL A 20 -2.26 -6.06 7.87
C VAL A 20 -2.04 -4.56 8.03
N CYS A 21 -0.81 -4.17 8.37
CA CYS A 21 -0.37 -2.78 8.33
C CYS A 21 0.25 -2.52 6.98
N PHE A 22 -0.15 -1.44 6.32
CA PHE A 22 0.43 -1.14 5.01
C PHE A 22 0.69 0.34 4.83
N ASP A 23 1.52 0.64 3.84
CA ASP A 23 1.91 1.97 3.47
C ASP A 23 2.12 1.99 1.96
N ILE A 24 1.89 3.14 1.33
CA ILE A 24 2.09 3.30 -0.11
C ILE A 24 2.95 4.51 -0.40
N GLU A 25 3.60 4.49 -1.56
CA GLU A 25 4.18 5.67 -2.17
C GLU A 25 3.44 5.96 -3.45
N THR A 26 3.32 7.22 -3.81
CA THR A 26 2.55 7.67 -4.97
C THR A 26 3.30 8.75 -5.72
N THR A 27 2.80 9.10 -6.90
CA THR A 27 3.36 10.20 -7.68
C THR A 27 2.92 11.58 -7.19
N GLY A 28 2.02 11.64 -6.22
CA GLY A 28 1.52 12.89 -5.64
C GLY A 28 0.34 12.66 -4.73
N LEU A 29 -0.33 13.72 -4.33
CA LEU A 29 -1.33 13.68 -3.27
C LEU A 29 -2.76 13.47 -3.74
N LYS A 30 -3.04 13.69 -5.02
CA LYS A 30 -4.43 13.68 -5.51
C LYS A 30 -4.82 12.32 -6.06
N VAL A 31 -5.70 11.66 -5.35
CA VAL A 31 -6.16 10.30 -5.66
C VAL A 31 -6.70 10.18 -7.09
N ASP A 32 -7.36 11.22 -7.60
CA ASP A 32 -7.98 11.18 -8.92
C ASP A 32 -7.01 11.37 -10.08
N ARG A 33 -5.76 11.75 -9.81
CA ARG A 33 -4.77 12.00 -10.86
C ARG A 33 -3.46 11.27 -10.68
N GLU A 34 -3.09 10.95 -9.46
CA GLU A 34 -1.79 10.39 -9.19
C GLU A 34 -1.85 8.89 -9.14
N ALA A 35 -0.69 8.26 -9.18
CA ALA A 35 -0.58 6.81 -9.27
C ALA A 35 0.25 6.26 -8.13
N ILE A 36 -0.05 5.03 -7.72
CA ILE A 36 0.74 4.28 -6.74
C ILE A 36 2.05 3.86 -7.40
N THR A 37 3.15 3.99 -6.69
CA THR A 37 4.48 3.56 -7.14
C THR A 37 5.07 2.44 -6.28
N GLU A 38 4.62 2.30 -5.04
CA GLU A 38 5.07 1.21 -4.17
C GLU A 38 3.98 0.87 -3.16
N ILE A 39 3.85 -0.40 -2.84
CA ILE A 39 2.99 -0.88 -1.76
C ILE A 39 3.86 -1.72 -0.84
N GLY A 40 3.82 -1.42 0.45
CA GLY A 40 4.50 -2.21 1.46
C GLY A 40 3.53 -2.61 2.55
N ALA A 41 3.65 -3.82 3.06
CA ALA A 41 2.73 -4.32 4.06
C ALA A 41 3.39 -5.37 4.94
N VAL A 42 2.87 -5.49 6.15
CA VAL A 42 3.27 -6.55 7.08
C VAL A 42 2.02 -7.12 7.72
N VAL A 43 2.05 -8.39 8.04
CA VAL A 43 1.04 -9.00 8.89
C VAL A 43 1.52 -8.91 10.33
N LEU A 44 0.70 -8.33 11.18
CA LEU A 44 0.94 -8.30 12.62
C LEU A 44 0.01 -9.29 13.30
N LYS A 45 0.57 -10.13 14.15
CA LYS A 45 -0.19 -11.08 14.94
C LYS A 45 0.40 -11.09 16.34
N ASN A 46 -0.46 -10.86 17.33
CA ASN A 46 -0.03 -10.79 18.73
C ASN A 46 1.09 -9.77 18.96
N GLY A 47 1.06 -8.67 18.18
CA GLY A 47 2.05 -7.61 18.28
C GLY A 47 3.36 -7.89 17.57
N GLU A 48 3.48 -8.99 16.84
CA GLU A 48 4.71 -9.37 16.15
C GLU A 48 4.49 -9.43 14.64
N ILE A 49 5.53 -9.08 13.87
CA ILE A 49 5.49 -9.15 12.42
C ILE A 49 5.71 -10.61 12.01
N CYS A 50 4.72 -11.17 11.31
CA CYS A 50 4.75 -12.58 10.86
C CYS A 50 5.08 -12.72 9.38
N GLU A 51 4.62 -11.80 8.54
CA GLU A 51 4.79 -11.87 7.08
C GLU A 51 5.03 -10.46 6.56
N ARG A 52 5.71 -10.39 5.42
CA ARG A 52 6.04 -9.11 4.77
C ARG A 52 5.71 -9.18 3.29
N PHE A 53 5.27 -8.05 2.74
CA PHE A 53 4.96 -7.89 1.32
C PHE A 53 5.52 -6.57 0.84
N GLN A 54 6.07 -6.56 -0.35
CA GLN A 54 6.51 -5.32 -0.97
C GLN A 54 6.43 -5.49 -2.48
N THR A 55 5.92 -4.48 -3.17
CA THR A 55 5.99 -4.41 -4.63
C THR A 55 6.12 -2.97 -5.07
N PHE A 56 6.94 -2.75 -6.09
CA PHE A 56 6.86 -1.51 -6.85
C PHE A 56 5.72 -1.65 -7.85
N VAL A 57 5.25 -0.51 -8.36
CA VAL A 57 4.20 -0.46 -9.38
C VAL A 57 4.66 0.48 -10.47
N ASN A 58 4.58 0.05 -11.71
CA ASN A 58 4.90 0.93 -12.83
C ASN A 58 3.72 1.89 -13.04
N PRO A 59 3.91 3.20 -12.83
CA PRO A 59 2.80 4.16 -12.94
C PRO A 59 2.51 4.57 -14.38
N ASN A 60 3.30 4.06 -15.35
CA ASN A 60 3.18 4.39 -16.78
C ASN A 60 3.34 5.88 -17.05
N ARG A 61 4.18 6.54 -16.26
CA ARG A 61 4.51 7.96 -16.42
C ARG A 61 5.86 8.22 -15.78
N ARG A 62 6.47 9.34 -16.16
CA ARG A 62 7.71 9.76 -15.53
C ARG A 62 7.44 10.39 -14.17
N LEU A 63 8.34 10.15 -13.26
CA LEU A 63 8.30 10.79 -11.95
C LEU A 63 8.89 12.19 -12.04
N THR A 64 8.34 13.13 -11.26
CA THR A 64 8.93 14.47 -11.18
C THR A 64 10.19 14.42 -10.31
N PRO A 65 11.16 15.33 -10.53
CA PRO A 65 12.34 15.41 -9.68
C PRO A 65 11.98 15.56 -8.19
N GLU A 66 10.91 16.29 -7.92
CA GLU A 66 10.43 16.49 -6.55
C GLU A 66 10.03 15.16 -5.90
N ILE A 67 9.27 14.35 -6.61
CA ILE A 67 8.84 13.04 -6.09
C ILE A 67 10.03 12.10 -5.93
N ILE A 68 10.96 12.10 -6.88
CA ILE A 68 12.18 11.28 -6.76
C ILE A 68 12.96 11.68 -5.50
N GLY A 69 13.11 12.98 -5.26
CA GLY A 69 13.80 13.48 -4.08
C GLY A 69 13.09 13.12 -2.78
N LEU A 70 11.77 13.13 -2.80
CA LEU A 70 10.96 12.88 -1.61
C LEU A 70 10.91 11.38 -1.26
N THR A 71 10.77 10.52 -2.24
CA THR A 71 10.54 9.08 -2.02
C THR A 71 11.80 8.23 -2.19
N GLY A 72 12.77 8.74 -2.94
CA GLY A 72 13.96 7.95 -3.31
C GLY A 72 13.68 6.93 -4.41
N ILE A 73 12.47 6.90 -4.95
CA ILE A 73 12.10 5.97 -6.03
C ILE A 73 12.35 6.66 -7.36
N THR A 74 13.02 5.97 -8.28
CA THR A 74 13.41 6.51 -9.58
C THR A 74 12.64 5.83 -10.71
N ASP A 75 12.60 6.48 -11.88
CA ASP A 75 11.99 5.87 -13.07
C ASP A 75 12.65 4.54 -13.42
N GLU A 76 13.95 4.44 -13.24
CA GLU A 76 14.70 3.21 -13.51
C GLU A 76 14.20 2.04 -12.63
N MET A 77 13.90 2.32 -11.37
CA MET A 77 13.39 1.30 -10.45
C MET A 77 12.01 0.80 -10.86
N LEU A 78 11.21 1.63 -11.51
CA LEU A 78 9.82 1.32 -11.82
C LEU A 78 9.60 0.78 -13.22
N LYS A 79 10.57 0.89 -14.12
CA LYS A 79 10.36 0.55 -15.54
C LYS A 79 9.96 -0.91 -15.75
N ASP A 80 10.48 -1.82 -14.95
CA ASP A 80 10.18 -3.25 -15.06
C ASP A 80 9.24 -3.72 -13.96
N ALA A 81 8.65 -2.80 -13.20
CA ALA A 81 7.73 -3.16 -12.13
C ALA A 81 6.37 -3.61 -12.70
N PRO A 82 5.61 -4.39 -11.90
CA PRO A 82 4.28 -4.81 -12.31
C PRO A 82 3.36 -3.66 -12.60
N GLN A 83 2.39 -3.89 -13.47
CA GLN A 83 1.31 -2.94 -13.69
C GLN A 83 0.38 -2.93 -12.49
N LEU A 84 -0.41 -1.88 -12.36
CA LEU A 84 -1.26 -1.66 -11.19
C LEU A 84 -2.17 -2.86 -10.89
N LYS A 85 -2.79 -3.44 -11.90
CA LYS A 85 -3.71 -4.55 -11.69
C LYS A 85 -3.03 -5.74 -11.04
N ASP A 86 -1.84 -6.10 -11.52
CA ASP A 86 -1.09 -7.24 -10.99
C ASP A 86 -0.62 -6.97 -9.56
N ALA A 87 -0.11 -5.76 -9.32
CA ALA A 87 0.36 -5.36 -8.00
C ALA A 87 -0.78 -5.37 -6.98
N LEU A 88 -1.94 -4.84 -7.35
CA LEU A 88 -3.10 -4.82 -6.47
C LEU A 88 -3.66 -6.23 -6.25
N THR A 89 -3.67 -7.06 -7.28
CA THR A 89 -4.10 -8.44 -7.14
C THR A 89 -3.24 -9.17 -6.09
N ASP A 90 -1.93 -9.00 -6.18
CA ASP A 90 -1.00 -9.62 -5.22
C ASP A 90 -1.18 -9.06 -3.82
N PHE A 91 -1.38 -7.73 -3.72
CA PHE A 91 -1.63 -7.09 -2.43
C PHE A 91 -2.90 -7.63 -1.78
N LEU A 92 -3.99 -7.74 -2.55
CA LEU A 92 -5.27 -8.25 -2.01
C LEU A 92 -5.15 -9.71 -1.58
N LYS A 93 -4.37 -10.52 -2.29
CA LYS A 93 -4.08 -11.88 -1.86
C LYS A 93 -3.32 -11.90 -0.54
N PHE A 94 -2.36 -11.00 -0.39
CA PHE A 94 -1.62 -10.87 0.87
C PHE A 94 -2.55 -10.47 2.00
N VAL A 95 -3.45 -9.52 1.76
CA VAL A 95 -4.42 -9.08 2.77
C VAL A 95 -5.32 -10.22 3.21
N ASN A 96 -5.80 -11.02 2.26
CA ASN A 96 -6.56 -12.23 2.53
C ASN A 96 -7.70 -12.03 3.54
N GLY A 97 -8.47 -10.95 3.37
CA GLY A 97 -9.61 -10.65 4.22
C GLY A 97 -9.29 -10.15 5.62
N ARG A 98 -8.01 -10.01 5.97
CA ARG A 98 -7.61 -9.51 7.30
C ARG A 98 -7.92 -8.02 7.41
N PRO A 99 -8.18 -7.53 8.62
CA PRO A 99 -8.37 -6.09 8.81
C PRO A 99 -7.13 -5.31 8.42
N LEU A 100 -7.34 -4.10 7.92
CA LEU A 100 -6.27 -3.22 7.48
C LEU A 100 -6.01 -2.11 8.48
N ALA A 101 -4.75 -1.77 8.67
CA ALA A 101 -4.31 -0.58 9.37
C ALA A 101 -3.33 0.15 8.47
N ALA A 102 -3.42 1.46 8.42
CA ALA A 102 -2.55 2.27 7.58
C ALA A 102 -2.03 3.47 8.35
N HIS A 103 -0.86 3.96 7.95
CA HIS A 103 -0.27 5.15 8.56
C HIS A 103 -1.17 6.37 8.38
N ASN A 104 -1.71 6.56 7.20
CA ASN A 104 -2.68 7.61 6.91
C ASN A 104 -3.87 6.95 6.20
N ALA A 105 -4.81 6.45 6.99
CA ALA A 105 -5.86 5.57 6.49
C ALA A 105 -6.67 6.17 5.34
N GLU A 106 -7.10 7.42 5.46
CA GLU A 106 -7.88 8.03 4.38
C GLU A 106 -7.10 8.11 3.09
N PHE A 107 -5.83 8.52 3.16
CA PHE A 107 -4.97 8.65 2.00
C PHE A 107 -4.66 7.28 1.39
N ASP A 108 -4.14 6.37 2.21
CA ASP A 108 -3.67 5.07 1.72
C ASP A 108 -4.83 4.22 1.20
N ILE A 109 -5.91 4.14 1.95
CA ILE A 109 -7.10 3.38 1.55
C ILE A 109 -7.74 4.02 0.31
N GLY A 110 -7.75 5.35 0.25
CA GLY A 110 -8.30 6.08 -0.90
C GLY A 110 -7.59 5.72 -2.20
N PHE A 111 -6.26 5.65 -2.18
CA PHE A 111 -5.49 5.27 -3.36
C PHE A 111 -5.70 3.80 -3.74
N ILE A 112 -5.74 2.90 -2.76
CA ILE A 112 -6.01 1.49 -3.04
C ILE A 112 -7.41 1.32 -3.62
N ARG A 113 -8.40 1.98 -3.03
CA ARG A 113 -9.79 1.91 -3.50
C ARG A 113 -9.93 2.43 -4.94
N ALA A 114 -9.35 3.59 -5.21
CA ALA A 114 -9.39 4.18 -6.55
C ALA A 114 -8.67 3.29 -7.57
N GLY A 115 -7.54 2.73 -7.20
CA GLY A 115 -6.79 1.82 -8.06
C GLY A 115 -7.57 0.55 -8.37
N CYS A 116 -8.17 -0.06 -7.35
CA CYS A 116 -8.99 -1.26 -7.54
C CYS A 116 -10.18 -1.00 -8.45
N LYS A 117 -10.85 0.13 -8.26
CA LYS A 117 -11.97 0.53 -9.12
C LYS A 117 -11.52 0.68 -10.57
N LYS A 118 -10.36 1.31 -10.77
CA LYS A 118 -9.82 1.56 -12.12
C LYS A 118 -9.52 0.26 -12.86
N VAL A 119 -9.04 -0.76 -12.17
CA VAL A 119 -8.65 -2.02 -12.81
C VAL A 119 -9.68 -3.13 -12.65
N GLY A 120 -10.84 -2.84 -12.06
CA GLY A 120 -11.94 -3.80 -11.96
C GLY A 120 -11.82 -4.83 -10.87
N LEU A 121 -11.15 -4.50 -9.77
CA LEU A 121 -11.04 -5.39 -8.61
C LEU A 121 -11.96 -4.93 -7.49
N ASP A 122 -12.57 -5.90 -6.80
CA ASP A 122 -13.39 -5.61 -5.63
C ASP A 122 -12.49 -5.30 -4.43
N PHE A 123 -12.87 -4.30 -3.66
CA PHE A 123 -12.12 -3.91 -2.49
C PHE A 123 -13.08 -3.50 -1.37
N ASN A 124 -13.28 -4.38 -0.42
CA ASN A 124 -14.20 -4.17 0.70
C ASN A 124 -13.46 -4.43 2.00
N PRO A 125 -12.57 -3.51 2.41
CA PRO A 125 -11.70 -3.73 3.56
C PRO A 125 -12.44 -3.56 4.88
N THR A 126 -11.93 -4.25 5.89
CA THR A 126 -12.24 -3.98 7.29
C THR A 126 -11.06 -3.17 7.84
N TYR A 127 -11.35 -2.11 8.59
CA TYR A 127 -10.31 -1.26 9.17
C TYR A 127 -10.10 -1.56 10.65
N VAL A 128 -8.91 -1.27 11.07
CA VAL A 128 -8.58 -1.27 12.51
C VAL A 128 -8.66 0.15 13.04
#